data_b06f993bd1039d68711c3c37e24f6b3a
#
_entry.id   b06f993bd1039d68711c3c37e24f6b3a
#
_cell.length_a   1.000
_cell.length_b   1.000
_cell.length_c   1.000
_cell.angle_alpha   90.00
_cell.angle_beta   90.00
_cell.angle_gamma   90.00
#
_symmetry.space_group_name_H-M   'P 1'
#
loop_
_entity.id
_entity.type
_entity.pdbx_description
1 polymer ?
#
loop_
_entity_poly.entity_id
_entity_poly.type
_entity_poly.pdbx_seq_one_letter_code
_entity_poly.pdbx_strand_id
1 'polypeptide(L)'
;ESLAGLFIMETFLKQPEMFDYYIAIDPSLWWNNHKMLLNSKNDLAKFPSTPKKLWFAGSGASDILPYTDDLKNILTQEKLPNLQWNYSPEPKEEHATIYRATKEKALIWSIGK
;
A
#
# COMPACT_ATOMS: atom_id res chain seq x y z
N GLU A 1 1.59 -7.31 -7.51
CA GLU A 1 2.60 -7.68 -6.51
C GLU A 1 3.99 -7.28 -7.00
N SER A 2 4.96 -7.24 -6.12
CA SER A 2 6.35 -6.91 -6.44
C SER A 2 6.43 -5.57 -7.18
N LEU A 3 6.98 -5.57 -8.39
CA LEU A 3 7.13 -4.34 -9.18
C LEU A 3 5.78 -3.75 -9.58
N ALA A 4 4.80 -4.60 -9.89
CA ALA A 4 3.45 -4.13 -10.18
C ALA A 4 2.83 -3.46 -8.95
N GLY A 5 3.06 -4.02 -7.76
CA GLY A 5 2.61 -3.40 -6.52
C GLY A 5 3.27 -2.06 -6.27
N LEU A 6 4.54 -1.94 -6.61
CA LEU A 6 5.26 -0.67 -6.50
C LEU A 6 4.63 0.38 -7.42
N PHE A 7 4.28 -0.02 -8.63
CA PHE A 7 3.65 0.90 -9.59
C PHE A 7 2.30 1.39 -9.08
N ILE A 8 1.52 0.50 -8.46
CA ILE A 8 0.24 0.88 -7.87
C ILE A 8 0.45 1.88 -6.73
N MET A 9 1.45 1.63 -5.88
CA MET A 9 1.77 2.56 -4.79
C MET A 9 2.24 3.91 -5.31
N GLU A 10 3.03 3.91 -6.38
CA GLU A 10 3.47 5.16 -6.99
C GLU A 10 2.27 5.96 -7.49
N THR A 11 1.34 5.31 -8.17
CA THR A 11 0.13 5.99 -8.65
C THR A 11 -0.68 6.53 -7.48
N PHE A 12 -0.84 5.74 -6.42
CA PHE A 12 -1.56 6.19 -5.24
C PHE A 12 -0.94 7.45 -4.62
N LEU A 13 0.39 7.48 -4.52
CA LEU A 13 1.07 8.58 -3.86
C LEU A 13 1.20 9.81 -4.75
N LYS A 14 1.45 9.62 -6.05
CA LYS A 14 1.73 10.72 -6.98
C LYS A 14 0.50 11.24 -7.71
N GLN A 15 -0.45 10.37 -8.00
CA GLN A 15 -1.65 10.69 -8.76
C GLN A 15 -2.88 10.02 -8.15
N PRO A 16 -3.17 10.29 -6.87
CA PRO A 16 -4.25 9.57 -6.18
C PRO A 16 -5.64 9.80 -6.78
N GLU A 17 -5.82 10.85 -7.57
CA GLU A 17 -7.11 11.15 -8.18
C GLU A 17 -7.46 10.22 -9.36
N MET A 18 -6.50 9.41 -9.84
CA MET A 18 -6.74 8.55 -11.00
C MET A 18 -7.75 7.45 -10.73
N PHE A 19 -7.77 6.89 -9.53
CA PHE A 19 -8.65 5.78 -9.18
C PHE A 19 -9.25 6.00 -7.81
N ASP A 20 -10.34 5.28 -7.52
CA ASP A 20 -10.99 5.34 -6.21
C ASP A 20 -10.46 4.27 -5.25
N TYR A 21 -9.99 3.15 -5.80
CA TYR A 21 -9.51 2.00 -5.02
C TYR A 21 -8.11 1.63 -5.48
N TYR A 22 -7.24 1.33 -4.50
CA TYR A 22 -5.87 0.91 -4.76
C TYR A 22 -5.59 -0.35 -3.96
N ILE A 23 -5.08 -1.39 -4.61
CA ILE A 23 -4.68 -2.64 -3.97
C ILE A 23 -3.25 -2.91 -4.36
N ALA A 24 -2.35 -2.94 -3.38
CA ALA A 24 -0.93 -3.22 -3.60
C ALA A 24 -0.50 -4.39 -2.72
N ILE A 25 -0.08 -5.47 -3.35
CA ILE A 25 0.34 -6.69 -2.66
C ILE A 25 1.85 -6.84 -2.86
N ASP A 26 2.59 -6.92 -1.76
CA ASP A 26 4.05 -7.02 -1.76
C ASP A 26 4.72 -5.96 -2.65
N PRO A 27 4.39 -4.68 -2.48
CA PRO A 27 5.06 -3.66 -3.29
C PRO A 27 6.55 -3.60 -2.96
N SER A 28 7.37 -3.46 -4.00
CA SER A 28 8.83 -3.43 -3.85
C SER A 28 9.29 -2.05 -3.35
N LEU A 29 8.86 -1.66 -2.17
CA LEU A 29 9.13 -0.33 -1.61
C LEU A 29 10.61 -0.09 -1.29
N TRP A 30 11.42 -1.17 -1.25
CA TRP A 30 12.86 -1.07 -1.05
C TRP A 30 13.57 -0.47 -2.26
N TRP A 31 12.92 -0.50 -3.42
CA TRP A 31 13.54 -0.10 -4.68
C TRP A 31 14.02 1.34 -4.63
N ASN A 32 15.16 1.61 -5.26
CA ASN A 32 15.77 2.93 -5.32
C ASN A 32 16.00 3.52 -3.93
N ASN A 33 16.59 2.71 -3.04
CA ASN A 33 16.87 3.08 -1.65
C ASN A 33 15.60 3.54 -0.90
N HIS A 34 14.49 2.83 -1.11
CA HIS A 34 13.17 3.12 -0.56
C HIS A 34 12.75 4.59 -0.68
N LYS A 35 13.10 5.18 -1.81
CA LYS A 35 12.84 6.60 -2.05
C LYS A 35 11.36 6.94 -1.99
N MET A 36 10.51 6.02 -2.45
CA MET A 36 9.06 6.24 -2.41
C MET A 36 8.57 6.45 -0.98
N LEU A 37 9.07 5.67 -0.02
CA LEU A 37 8.74 5.85 1.39
C LEU A 37 9.27 7.18 1.92
N LEU A 38 10.48 7.55 1.53
CA LEU A 38 11.08 8.80 1.99
C LEU A 38 10.27 10.02 1.53
N ASN A 39 9.64 9.94 0.37
CA ASN A 39 8.87 11.04 -0.20
C ASN A 39 7.38 10.97 0.14
N SER A 40 6.92 9.87 0.79
CA SER A 40 5.50 9.63 0.96
C SER A 40 4.79 10.70 1.79
N LYS A 41 5.44 11.24 2.82
CA LYS A 41 4.83 12.28 3.65
C LYS A 41 4.52 13.53 2.84
N ASN A 42 5.44 13.94 1.97
CA ASN A 42 5.21 15.09 1.10
C ASN A 42 4.07 14.82 0.13
N ASP A 43 4.01 13.61 -0.44
CA ASP A 43 2.95 13.24 -1.36
C ASP A 43 1.60 13.21 -0.66
N LEU A 44 1.54 12.62 0.54
CA LEU A 44 0.30 12.52 1.30
C LEU A 44 -0.20 13.88 1.78
N ALA A 45 0.69 14.84 1.97
CA ALA A 45 0.30 16.20 2.33
C ALA A 45 -0.53 16.87 1.24
N LYS A 46 -0.44 16.37 0.00
CA LYS A 46 -1.19 16.88 -1.15
C LYS A 46 -2.38 15.99 -1.50
N PHE A 47 -2.78 15.11 -0.58
CA PHE A 47 -3.82 14.13 -0.85
C PHE A 47 -5.16 14.83 -1.15
N PRO A 48 -5.93 14.33 -2.14
CA PRO A 48 -7.18 14.98 -2.54
C PRO A 48 -8.26 14.90 -1.46
N SER A 49 -9.25 15.76 -1.58
CA SER A 49 -10.39 15.80 -0.66
C SER A 49 -11.46 14.76 -0.99
N THR A 50 -11.37 14.08 -2.13
CA THR A 50 -12.32 13.04 -2.50
C THR A 50 -11.98 11.72 -1.80
N PRO A 51 -12.99 10.92 -1.40
CA PRO A 51 -12.72 9.66 -0.70
C PRO A 51 -11.95 8.66 -1.54
N LYS A 52 -10.94 8.05 -0.93
CA LYS A 52 -10.11 7.03 -1.57
C LYS A 52 -9.94 5.84 -0.64
N LYS A 53 -9.65 4.66 -1.20
CA LYS A 53 -9.37 3.45 -0.43
C LYS A 53 -8.05 2.86 -0.86
N LEU A 54 -7.26 2.43 0.12
CA LEU A 54 -6.00 1.72 -0.11
C LEU A 54 -5.97 0.44 0.71
N TRP A 55 -5.74 -0.68 0.07
CA TRP A 55 -5.48 -1.95 0.73
C TRP A 55 -4.10 -2.42 0.31
N PHE A 56 -3.25 -2.74 1.28
CA PHE A 56 -1.92 -3.25 0.95
C PHE A 56 -1.52 -4.35 1.90
N ALA A 57 -0.64 -5.23 1.42
CA ALA A 57 -0.17 -6.38 2.18
C ALA A 57 1.32 -6.55 2.01
N GLY A 58 1.96 -7.09 3.04
CA GLY A 58 3.37 -7.43 3.01
C GLY A 58 3.59 -8.85 3.49
N SER A 59 4.30 -9.66 2.69
CA SER A 59 4.72 -11.01 3.11
C SER A 59 5.85 -10.91 4.13
N GLY A 60 6.29 -12.08 4.64
CA GLY A 60 7.41 -12.11 5.58
C GLY A 60 8.78 -11.92 4.97
N ALA A 61 8.85 -11.66 3.66
CA ALA A 61 10.14 -11.46 2.99
C ALA A 61 10.89 -10.27 3.60
N SER A 62 12.19 -10.42 3.80
CA SER A 62 13.02 -9.42 4.48
C SER A 62 13.10 -8.10 3.71
N ASP A 63 12.88 -8.12 2.40
CA ASP A 63 12.88 -6.92 1.57
C ASP A 63 11.48 -6.35 1.38
N ILE A 64 10.48 -6.90 2.03
CA ILE A 64 9.09 -6.46 1.91
C ILE A 64 8.55 -5.98 3.27
N LEU A 65 8.50 -6.87 4.27
CA LEU A 65 7.79 -6.62 5.51
C LEU A 65 8.22 -5.35 6.23
N PRO A 66 9.54 -5.07 6.40
CA PRO A 66 9.93 -3.84 7.08
C PRO A 66 9.43 -2.57 6.37
N TYR A 67 9.37 -2.60 5.05
CA TYR A 67 8.97 -1.43 4.28
C TYR A 67 7.45 -1.23 4.26
N THR A 68 6.68 -2.31 4.20
CA THR A 68 5.23 -2.19 4.32
C THR A 68 4.83 -1.78 5.74
N ASP A 69 5.57 -2.24 6.76
CA ASP A 69 5.36 -1.77 8.13
C ASP A 69 5.66 -0.28 8.27
N ASP A 70 6.71 0.21 7.60
CA ASP A 70 7.02 1.63 7.60
C ASP A 70 5.90 2.45 6.97
N LEU A 71 5.34 1.97 5.86
CA LEU A 71 4.23 2.66 5.22
C LEU A 71 3.01 2.71 6.13
N LYS A 72 2.72 1.61 6.81
CA LYS A 72 1.63 1.58 7.80
C LYS A 72 1.83 2.65 8.88
N ASN A 73 3.05 2.79 9.37
CA ASN A 73 3.36 3.79 10.40
C ASN A 73 3.17 5.21 9.86
N ILE A 74 3.60 5.46 8.64
CA ILE A 74 3.43 6.77 8.00
C ILE A 74 1.95 7.11 7.86
N LEU A 75 1.14 6.19 7.36
CA LEU A 75 -0.30 6.40 7.20
C LEU A 75 -0.99 6.65 8.54
N THR A 76 -0.55 5.94 9.57
CA THR A 76 -1.10 6.13 10.92
C THR A 76 -0.82 7.54 11.44
N GLN A 77 0.38 8.07 11.17
CA GLN A 77 0.77 9.40 11.61
C GLN A 77 0.08 10.51 10.85
N GLU A 78 -0.15 10.33 9.55
CA GLU A 78 -0.71 11.39 8.71
C GLU A 78 -2.20 11.60 8.91
N LYS A 79 -2.94 10.59 9.32
CA LYS A 79 -4.37 10.68 9.68
C LYS A 79 -5.21 11.40 8.64
N LEU A 80 -5.17 10.92 7.40
CA LEU A 80 -5.89 11.54 6.29
C LEU A 80 -7.39 11.24 6.41
N PRO A 81 -8.26 12.25 6.54
CA PRO A 81 -9.68 12.01 6.77
C PRO A 81 -10.43 11.40 5.58
N ASN A 82 -9.92 11.61 4.37
CA ASN A 82 -10.58 11.12 3.16
C ASN A 82 -9.98 9.82 2.64
N LEU A 83 -9.07 9.22 3.40
CA LEU A 83 -8.47 7.95 3.03
C LEU A 83 -8.87 6.87 4.02
N GLN A 84 -9.52 5.82 3.51
CA GLN A 84 -9.69 4.57 4.25
C GLN A 84 -8.59 3.62 3.80
N TRP A 85 -7.87 3.04 4.73
CA TRP A 85 -6.83 2.09 4.37
C TRP A 85 -6.83 0.91 5.29
N ASN A 86 -6.34 -0.22 4.76
CA ASN A 86 -6.18 -1.43 5.52
C ASN A 86 -4.87 -2.08 5.14
N TYR A 87 -4.06 -2.42 6.13
CA TYR A 87 -2.81 -3.12 5.94
C TYR A 87 -2.95 -4.54 6.47
N SER A 88 -2.61 -5.52 5.64
CA SER A 88 -2.63 -6.92 6.03
C SER A 88 -1.19 -7.46 6.06
N PRO A 89 -0.51 -7.44 7.21
CA PRO A 89 0.79 -8.09 7.32
C PRO A 89 0.59 -9.59 7.31
N GLU A 90 1.37 -10.28 6.46
CA GLU A 90 1.28 -11.73 6.30
C GLU A 90 2.66 -12.34 6.52
N PRO A 91 3.17 -12.31 7.75
CA PRO A 91 4.56 -12.73 8.02
C PRO A 91 4.83 -14.21 7.74
N LYS A 92 3.78 -15.02 7.65
CA LYS A 92 3.93 -16.45 7.34
C LYS A 92 3.85 -16.74 5.85
N GLU A 93 3.51 -15.74 5.03
CA GLU A 93 3.46 -15.92 3.60
C GLU A 93 4.79 -15.54 2.98
N GLU A 94 5.06 -16.09 1.80
CA GLU A 94 6.22 -15.74 1.02
C GLU A 94 5.79 -14.86 -0.14
N HIS A 95 6.76 -14.27 -0.82
CA HIS A 95 6.47 -13.44 -1.98
C HIS A 95 5.67 -14.20 -3.05
N ALA A 96 5.94 -15.51 -3.19
CA ALA A 96 5.28 -16.35 -4.18
C ALA A 96 3.85 -16.75 -3.79
N THR A 97 3.48 -16.65 -2.50
CA THR A 97 2.20 -17.17 -2.00
C THR A 97 1.23 -16.08 -1.55
N ILE A 98 1.72 -14.89 -1.27
CA ILE A 98 0.90 -13.85 -0.64
C ILE A 98 -0.27 -13.40 -1.52
N TYR A 99 -0.08 -13.34 -2.83
CA TYR A 99 -1.16 -12.90 -3.71
C TYR A 99 -2.37 -13.81 -3.59
N ARG A 100 -2.14 -15.11 -3.67
CA ARG A 100 -3.21 -16.11 -3.56
C ARG A 100 -3.89 -16.06 -2.20
N ALA A 101 -3.11 -15.81 -1.14
CA ALA A 101 -3.65 -15.79 0.22
C ALA A 101 -4.49 -14.55 0.49
N THR A 102 -4.29 -13.45 -0.24
CA THR A 102 -4.89 -12.16 0.13
C THR A 102 -5.81 -11.56 -0.92
N LYS A 103 -5.77 -12.01 -2.17
CA LYS A 103 -6.47 -11.33 -3.26
C LYS A 103 -7.98 -11.21 -3.03
N GLU A 104 -8.60 -12.23 -2.48
CA GLU A 104 -10.05 -12.22 -2.27
C GLU A 104 -10.45 -11.23 -1.20
N LYS A 105 -9.78 -11.28 -0.06
CA LYS A 105 -10.10 -10.35 1.03
C LYS A 105 -9.78 -8.90 0.66
N ALA A 106 -8.77 -8.68 -0.17
CA ALA A 106 -8.45 -7.35 -0.66
C ALA A 106 -9.59 -6.78 -1.51
N LEU A 107 -10.11 -7.59 -2.42
CA LEU A 107 -11.22 -7.18 -3.28
C LEU A 107 -12.49 -6.94 -2.47
N ILE A 108 -12.81 -7.84 -1.56
CA ILE A 108 -14.00 -7.71 -0.73
C ILE A 108 -13.95 -6.42 0.08
N TRP A 109 -12.82 -6.12 0.71
CA TRP A 109 -12.67 -4.91 1.49
C TRP A 109 -12.78 -3.65 0.61
N SER A 110 -12.16 -3.66 -0.57
CA SER A 110 -12.09 -2.48 -1.42
C SER A 110 -13.43 -2.08 -1.99
N ILE A 111 -14.24 -3.07 -2.41
CA ILE A 111 -15.54 -2.80 -3.01
C ILE A 111 -16.69 -2.92 -1.99
N GLY A 112 -16.39 -3.35 -0.77
CA GLY A 112 -17.37 -3.43 0.30
C GLY A 112 -17.80 -2.07 0.79
N LYS A 113 -18.91 -2.04 1.53
CA LYS A 113 -19.48 -0.78 2.04
C LYS A 113 -19.25 -0.57 3.52
#